data_ceb7c2639f77db4c436780d93afea1bf
#
_entry.id   ceb7c2639f77db4c436780d93afea1bf
#
_cell.length_a   1.000
_cell.length_b   1.000
_cell.length_c   1.000
_cell.angle_alpha   90.00
_cell.angle_beta   90.00
_cell.angle_gamma   90.00
#
_symmetry.space_group_name_H-M   'P 1'
#
loop_
_entity.id
_entity.type
_entity.pdbx_description
1 polymer ?
#
loop_
_entity_poly.entity_id
_entity_poly.type
_entity_poly.pdbx_seq_one_letter_code
_entity_poly.pdbx_strand_id
1 'polypeptide(L)'
;LYLGLFLLKGKNGRTKEKKKEKVGRRYGQALLCGLFGLVFLFCPKKTQNQMVMLDVGQGDGIYLQSSAGDHFFIDGGSTDVTKVGTYRILPFLKYHGIRKIDYWFVSHTDLDHINGLQECLESGYGIEHLVFAKAQKEGVEDGDAMEKLIQTAKKQGSQILYMEVGDRLISGDLRLQCVGPTQAISRDFAADGNAMSLCL
;
A
#
# COMPACT_ATOMS: atom_id res chain seq x y z
N LEU A 1 78.53 9.22 -14.64
CA LEU A 1 77.58 9.88 -13.69
C LEU A 1 76.22 10.18 -14.36
N TYR A 2 76.19 10.70 -15.59
CA TYR A 2 75.01 11.07 -16.35
C TYR A 2 74.11 9.88 -16.74
N LEU A 3 74.68 8.70 -17.04
CA LEU A 3 73.94 7.49 -17.43
C LEU A 3 73.10 6.95 -16.20
N GLY A 4 73.68 7.01 -15.01
CA GLY A 4 73.01 6.58 -13.77
C GLY A 4 71.80 7.47 -13.38
N LEU A 5 71.89 8.76 -13.62
CA LEU A 5 70.79 9.71 -13.41
C LEU A 5 69.63 9.50 -14.38
N PHE A 6 69.91 9.12 -15.63
CA PHE A 6 68.87 8.78 -16.65
C PHE A 6 68.14 7.49 -16.33
N LEU A 7 68.82 6.48 -15.81
CA LEU A 7 68.22 5.22 -15.38
C LEU A 7 67.36 5.36 -14.11
N LEU A 8 67.76 6.22 -13.18
CA LEU A 8 67.00 6.53 -11.98
C LEU A 8 65.73 7.36 -12.30
N LYS A 9 65.79 8.30 -13.25
CA LYS A 9 64.67 9.06 -13.74
C LYS A 9 63.64 8.20 -14.47
N GLY A 10 64.11 7.23 -15.26
CA GLY A 10 63.21 6.25 -15.94
C GLY A 10 62.49 5.30 -14.96
N LYS A 11 63.17 4.83 -13.90
CA LYS A 11 62.58 3.96 -12.90
C LYS A 11 61.51 4.70 -12.07
N ASN A 12 61.74 5.95 -11.71
CA ASN A 12 60.79 6.74 -10.90
C ASN A 12 59.53 7.14 -11.69
N GLY A 13 59.65 7.36 -13.00
CA GLY A 13 58.49 7.62 -13.87
C GLY A 13 57.56 6.40 -14.01
N ARG A 14 58.12 5.21 -14.31
CA ARG A 14 57.37 3.96 -14.45
C ARG A 14 56.66 3.53 -13.15
N THR A 15 57.25 3.79 -12.00
CA THR A 15 56.60 3.48 -10.71
C THR A 15 55.45 4.42 -10.40
N LYS A 16 55.52 5.71 -10.76
CA LYS A 16 54.45 6.67 -10.63
C LYS A 16 53.24 6.38 -11.56
N GLU A 17 53.51 5.98 -12.82
CA GLU A 17 52.48 5.58 -13.75
C GLU A 17 51.74 4.31 -13.29
N LYS A 18 52.45 3.25 -12.91
CA LYS A 18 51.85 2.01 -12.38
C LYS A 18 51.03 2.28 -11.12
N LYS A 19 51.42 3.27 -10.27
CA LYS A 19 50.67 3.65 -9.09
C LYS A 19 49.38 4.41 -9.46
N LYS A 20 49.42 5.33 -10.45
CA LYS A 20 48.26 6.01 -10.99
C LYS A 20 47.25 5.03 -11.64
N GLU A 21 47.75 4.09 -12.41
CA GLU A 21 46.93 3.07 -13.05
C GLU A 21 46.25 2.14 -12.04
N LYS A 22 46.94 1.70 -10.97
CA LYS A 22 46.34 0.93 -9.86
C LYS A 22 45.28 1.73 -9.10
N VAL A 23 45.50 3.03 -8.90
CA VAL A 23 44.56 3.91 -8.23
C VAL A 23 43.32 4.09 -9.11
N GLY A 24 43.46 4.39 -10.39
CA GLY A 24 42.35 4.52 -11.33
C GLY A 24 41.50 3.23 -11.43
N ARG A 25 42.17 2.06 -11.44
CA ARG A 25 41.48 0.76 -11.45
C ARG A 25 40.66 0.51 -10.17
N ARG A 26 41.16 0.95 -9.00
CA ARG A 26 40.42 0.85 -7.73
C ARG A 26 39.18 1.76 -7.70
N TYR A 27 39.29 2.98 -8.19
CA TYR A 27 38.15 3.90 -8.32
C TYR A 27 37.13 3.36 -9.33
N GLY A 28 37.56 2.82 -10.45
CA GLY A 28 36.69 2.17 -11.43
C GLY A 28 35.94 0.97 -10.84
N GLN A 29 36.61 0.13 -10.06
CA GLN A 29 35.96 -0.98 -9.36
C GLN A 29 34.95 -0.52 -8.29
N ALA A 30 35.31 0.50 -7.50
CA ALA A 30 34.40 1.06 -6.49
C ALA A 30 33.15 1.68 -7.14
N LEU A 31 33.32 2.36 -8.27
CA LEU A 31 32.22 2.96 -9.04
C LEU A 31 31.31 1.89 -9.65
N LEU A 32 31.89 0.81 -10.16
CA LEU A 32 31.16 -0.36 -10.68
C LEU A 32 30.37 -1.07 -9.57
N CYS A 33 30.98 -1.28 -8.41
CA CYS A 33 30.29 -1.85 -7.24
C CYS A 33 29.16 -0.94 -6.75
N GLY A 34 29.38 0.40 -6.74
CA GLY A 34 28.34 1.37 -6.39
C GLY A 34 27.17 1.34 -7.37
N LEU A 35 27.45 1.33 -8.67
CA LEU A 35 26.44 1.18 -9.72
C LEU A 35 25.66 -0.13 -9.60
N PHE A 36 26.38 -1.24 -9.38
CA PHE A 36 25.74 -2.55 -9.19
C PHE A 36 24.84 -2.57 -7.95
N GLY A 37 25.32 -2.01 -6.83
CA GLY A 37 24.51 -1.85 -5.61
C GLY A 37 23.27 -0.99 -5.86
N LEU A 38 23.40 0.10 -6.63
CA LEU A 38 22.29 0.97 -7.00
C LEU A 38 21.25 0.23 -7.86
N VAL A 39 21.68 -0.52 -8.86
CA VAL A 39 20.80 -1.35 -9.70
C VAL A 39 20.08 -2.40 -8.84
N PHE A 40 20.76 -3.00 -7.86
CA PHE A 40 20.15 -3.99 -6.97
C PHE A 40 19.08 -3.38 -6.06
N LEU A 41 19.25 -2.12 -5.64
CA LEU A 41 18.25 -1.39 -4.85
C LEU A 41 16.98 -1.06 -5.65
N PHE A 42 17.12 -0.88 -6.96
CA PHE A 42 15.99 -0.59 -7.87
C PHE A 42 15.42 -1.84 -8.55
N CYS A 43 15.97 -3.02 -8.28
CA CYS A 43 15.43 -4.25 -8.84
C CYS A 43 14.05 -4.52 -8.22
N PRO A 44 12.96 -4.57 -9.01
CA PRO A 44 11.63 -4.82 -8.46
C PRO A 44 11.61 -6.21 -7.82
N LYS A 45 11.35 -6.26 -6.53
CA LYS A 45 11.09 -7.53 -5.85
C LYS A 45 9.78 -8.08 -6.40
N LYS A 46 9.77 -9.33 -6.87
CA LYS A 46 8.52 -10.03 -7.15
C LYS A 46 7.73 -10.09 -5.85
N THR A 47 6.62 -9.37 -5.80
CA THR A 47 5.64 -9.49 -4.74
C THR A 47 4.81 -10.75 -4.99
N GLN A 48 4.37 -11.40 -3.94
CA GLN A 48 3.42 -12.51 -4.00
C GLN A 48 2.08 -12.01 -3.49
N ASN A 49 0.99 -12.63 -3.93
CA ASN A 49 -0.30 -12.37 -3.32
C ASN A 49 -0.22 -12.73 -1.84
N GLN A 50 -0.66 -11.83 -1.00
CA GLN A 50 -0.67 -12.01 0.45
C GLN A 50 -2.02 -11.57 1.00
N MET A 51 -2.54 -12.31 1.96
CA MET A 51 -3.72 -11.94 2.75
C MET A 51 -3.35 -12.01 4.23
N VAL A 52 -3.69 -10.97 4.97
CA VAL A 52 -3.48 -10.89 6.41
C VAL A 52 -4.77 -10.42 7.08
N MET A 53 -5.29 -11.22 7.98
CA MET A 53 -6.36 -10.80 8.89
C MET A 53 -5.71 -10.17 10.13
N LEU A 54 -6.04 -8.92 10.39
CA LEU A 54 -5.51 -8.20 11.55
C LEU A 54 -6.31 -8.57 12.80
N ASP A 55 -5.61 -8.71 13.92
CA ASP A 55 -6.24 -8.80 15.24
C ASP A 55 -6.77 -7.40 15.64
N VAL A 56 -7.97 -7.11 15.21
CA VAL A 56 -8.68 -5.85 15.52
C VAL A 56 -9.65 -5.99 16.70
N GLY A 57 -9.76 -7.20 17.28
CA GLY A 57 -10.77 -7.51 18.30
C GLY A 57 -12.11 -7.82 17.65
N GLN A 58 -13.21 -7.34 18.25
CA GLN A 58 -14.54 -7.50 17.67
C GLN A 58 -14.74 -6.48 16.55
N GLY A 59 -14.63 -6.96 15.32
CA GLY A 59 -14.68 -6.19 14.09
C GLY A 59 -13.89 -6.88 12.98
N ASP A 60 -13.75 -6.23 11.84
CA ASP A 60 -13.04 -6.76 10.68
C ASP A 60 -11.90 -5.86 10.23
N GLY A 61 -10.82 -6.49 9.78
CA GLY A 61 -9.68 -5.80 9.22
C GLY A 61 -8.83 -6.75 8.38
N ILE A 62 -9.00 -6.73 7.06
CA ILE A 62 -8.32 -7.64 6.14
C ILE A 62 -7.45 -6.84 5.18
N TYR A 63 -6.15 -7.11 5.25
CA TYR A 63 -5.19 -6.56 4.31
C TYR A 63 -4.90 -7.58 3.21
N LEU A 64 -4.87 -7.10 1.96
CA LEU A 64 -4.45 -7.88 0.80
C LEU A 64 -3.33 -7.15 0.05
N GLN A 65 -2.39 -7.91 -0.50
CA GLN A 65 -1.38 -7.43 -1.43
C GLN A 65 -1.42 -8.28 -2.70
N SER A 66 -1.40 -7.64 -3.86
CA SER A 66 -1.32 -8.34 -5.13
C SER A 66 0.13 -8.63 -5.55
N SER A 67 0.30 -9.55 -6.48
CA SER A 67 1.60 -9.81 -7.13
C SER A 67 2.09 -8.62 -7.97
N ALA A 68 1.22 -7.69 -8.34
CA ALA A 68 1.58 -6.42 -8.98
C ALA A 68 2.11 -5.38 -7.98
N GLY A 69 1.91 -5.59 -6.68
CA GLY A 69 2.36 -4.69 -5.62
C GLY A 69 1.31 -3.72 -5.13
N ASP A 70 0.06 -3.82 -5.59
CA ASP A 70 -1.05 -3.00 -5.09
C ASP A 70 -1.51 -3.48 -3.72
N HIS A 71 -1.94 -2.54 -2.89
CA HIS A 71 -2.34 -2.74 -1.51
C HIS A 71 -3.84 -2.50 -1.35
N PHE A 72 -4.53 -3.47 -0.77
CA PHE A 72 -5.96 -3.43 -0.54
C PHE A 72 -6.23 -3.59 0.95
N PHE A 73 -7.29 -2.96 1.42
CA PHE A 73 -7.79 -3.15 2.77
C PHE A 73 -9.31 -3.31 2.73
N ILE A 74 -9.85 -4.19 3.55
CA ILE A 74 -11.30 -4.42 3.67
C ILE A 74 -11.66 -4.15 5.12
N ASP A 75 -12.62 -3.23 5.32
CA ASP A 75 -13.06 -2.74 6.62
C ASP A 75 -11.92 -2.13 7.46
N GLY A 76 -11.94 -2.27 8.75
CA GLY A 76 -10.90 -1.75 9.63
C GLY A 76 -11.51 -1.06 10.84
N GLY A 77 -12.39 -1.77 11.54
CA GLY A 77 -13.03 -1.25 12.73
C GLY A 77 -12.94 -2.21 13.90
N SER A 78 -13.42 -1.74 15.07
CA SER A 78 -13.52 -2.55 16.29
C SER A 78 -14.46 -1.89 17.27
N THR A 79 -15.24 -2.71 18.02
CA THR A 79 -16.05 -2.23 19.15
C THR A 79 -15.35 -2.37 20.49
N ASP A 80 -14.34 -3.23 20.61
CA ASP A 80 -13.63 -3.50 21.87
C ASP A 80 -12.21 -2.95 21.93
N VAL A 81 -11.58 -2.69 20.77
CA VAL A 81 -10.24 -2.08 20.71
C VAL A 81 -10.36 -0.58 20.50
N THR A 82 -10.06 0.19 21.53
CA THR A 82 -10.03 1.65 21.43
C THR A 82 -8.92 2.10 20.47
N LYS A 83 -9.27 3.02 19.55
CA LYS A 83 -8.36 3.58 18.54
C LYS A 83 -7.63 2.50 17.71
N VAL A 84 -8.42 1.57 17.20
CA VAL A 84 -7.94 0.43 16.42
C VAL A 84 -7.11 0.85 15.19
N GLY A 85 -7.49 1.92 14.51
CA GLY A 85 -6.72 2.51 13.41
C GLY A 85 -5.33 2.94 13.86
N THR A 86 -5.28 3.70 14.96
CA THR A 86 -4.04 4.25 15.52
C THR A 86 -3.11 3.19 16.09
N TYR A 87 -3.64 2.19 16.80
CA TYR A 87 -2.82 1.24 17.57
C TYR A 87 -2.66 -0.13 16.92
N ARG A 88 -3.46 -0.49 15.92
CA ARG A 88 -3.37 -1.78 15.21
C ARG A 88 -3.08 -1.59 13.72
N ILE A 89 -3.93 -0.85 13.00
CA ILE A 89 -3.84 -0.76 11.54
C ILE A 89 -2.62 0.05 11.10
N LEU A 90 -2.47 1.29 11.55
CA LEU A 90 -1.35 2.14 11.15
C LEU A 90 0.03 1.55 11.53
N PRO A 91 0.24 0.96 12.73
CA PRO A 91 1.49 0.29 13.05
C PRO A 91 1.78 -0.89 12.12
N PHE A 92 0.78 -1.71 11.78
CA PHE A 92 0.92 -2.80 10.82
C PHE A 92 1.38 -2.29 9.45
N LEU A 93 0.67 -1.30 8.91
CA LEU A 93 1.01 -0.72 7.61
C LEU A 93 2.42 -0.10 7.59
N LYS A 94 2.78 0.64 8.65
CA LYS A 94 4.12 1.25 8.79
C LYS A 94 5.22 0.20 8.93
N TYR A 95 4.98 -0.86 9.72
CA TYR A 95 5.93 -1.96 9.90
C TYR A 95 6.26 -2.66 8.57
N HIS A 96 5.24 -2.86 7.73
CA HIS A 96 5.39 -3.45 6.40
C HIS A 96 5.87 -2.46 5.32
N GLY A 97 6.11 -1.19 5.68
CA GLY A 97 6.57 -0.14 4.76
C GLY A 97 5.51 0.30 3.75
N ILE A 98 4.24 0.01 4.02
CA ILE A 98 3.11 0.38 3.18
C ILE A 98 2.81 1.86 3.44
N ARG A 99 2.95 2.68 2.41
CA ARG A 99 2.82 4.15 2.53
C ARG A 99 1.44 4.65 2.15
N LYS A 100 0.71 3.88 1.34
CA LYS A 100 -0.66 4.15 0.91
C LYS A 100 -1.40 2.83 0.69
N ILE A 101 -2.70 2.88 0.78
CA ILE A 101 -3.61 1.83 0.33
C ILE A 101 -4.19 2.27 -1.03
N ASP A 102 -4.11 1.39 -2.03
CA ASP A 102 -4.63 1.69 -3.36
C ASP A 102 -6.16 1.59 -3.39
N TYR A 103 -6.74 0.59 -2.71
CA TYR A 103 -8.18 0.42 -2.58
C TYR A 103 -8.56 0.02 -1.16
N TRP A 104 -9.43 0.78 -0.53
CA TRP A 104 -10.03 0.45 0.75
C TRP A 104 -11.51 0.18 0.57
N PHE A 105 -11.92 -1.06 0.78
CA PHE A 105 -13.30 -1.49 0.66
C PHE A 105 -14.01 -1.35 1.99
N VAL A 106 -15.21 -0.84 1.96
CA VAL A 106 -16.10 -0.73 3.12
C VAL A 106 -17.29 -1.64 2.89
N SER A 107 -17.41 -2.69 3.71
CA SER A 107 -18.53 -3.63 3.62
C SER A 107 -19.83 -2.92 3.98
N HIS A 108 -19.87 -2.28 5.14
CA HIS A 108 -20.95 -1.42 5.63
C HIS A 108 -20.41 -0.40 6.64
N THR A 109 -21.28 0.49 7.14
CA THR A 109 -20.84 1.67 7.90
C THR A 109 -20.98 1.54 9.41
N ASP A 110 -21.14 0.34 9.94
CA ASP A 110 -21.12 0.09 11.38
C ASP A 110 -19.74 0.37 11.98
N LEU A 111 -19.70 0.82 13.22
CA LEU A 111 -18.46 1.31 13.86
C LEU A 111 -17.35 0.27 13.91
N ASP A 112 -17.68 -1.01 14.07
CA ASP A 112 -16.74 -2.12 14.10
C ASP A 112 -16.16 -2.47 12.71
N HIS A 113 -16.59 -1.76 11.66
CA HIS A 113 -16.05 -1.85 10.31
C HIS A 113 -15.32 -0.58 9.86
N ILE A 114 -15.68 0.60 10.39
CA ILE A 114 -15.18 1.86 9.83
C ILE A 114 -14.38 2.76 10.79
N ASN A 115 -14.47 2.58 12.13
CA ASN A 115 -13.85 3.54 13.04
C ASN A 115 -12.32 3.62 12.90
N GLY A 116 -11.64 2.51 12.63
CA GLY A 116 -10.22 2.51 12.37
C GLY A 116 -9.85 3.12 11.01
N LEU A 117 -10.67 2.92 9.98
CA LEU A 117 -10.54 3.61 8.70
C LEU A 117 -10.66 5.12 8.88
N GLN A 118 -11.67 5.57 9.63
CA GLN A 118 -11.86 6.99 9.95
C GLN A 118 -10.60 7.57 10.63
N GLU A 119 -10.04 6.87 11.61
CA GLU A 119 -8.80 7.27 12.28
C GLU A 119 -7.60 7.34 11.31
N CYS A 120 -7.48 6.37 10.40
CA CYS A 120 -6.43 6.37 9.37
C CYS A 120 -6.56 7.61 8.47
N LEU A 121 -7.76 7.93 8.00
CA LEU A 121 -8.02 9.12 7.21
C LEU A 121 -7.73 10.40 8.00
N GLU A 122 -8.20 10.50 9.24
CA GLU A 122 -7.95 11.68 10.09
C GLU A 122 -6.46 11.89 10.40
N SER A 123 -5.68 10.80 10.44
CA SER A 123 -4.22 10.87 10.58
C SER A 123 -3.48 11.35 9.32
N GLY A 124 -4.19 11.53 8.21
CA GLY A 124 -3.61 11.86 6.90
C GLY A 124 -2.94 10.68 6.19
N TYR A 125 -3.29 9.44 6.56
CA TYR A 125 -2.76 8.28 5.87
C TYR A 125 -3.33 8.17 4.44
N GLY A 126 -2.46 7.93 3.46
CA GLY A 126 -2.82 7.91 2.04
C GLY A 126 -3.74 6.74 1.69
N ILE A 127 -4.94 7.04 1.22
CA ILE A 127 -5.90 6.09 0.65
C ILE A 127 -6.29 6.64 -0.72
N GLU A 128 -6.03 5.89 -1.79
CA GLU A 128 -6.27 6.38 -3.14
C GLU A 128 -7.74 6.25 -3.53
N HIS A 129 -8.32 5.06 -3.29
CA HIS A 129 -9.72 4.78 -3.59
C HIS A 129 -10.44 4.24 -2.36
N LEU A 130 -11.57 4.84 -2.03
CA LEU A 130 -12.49 4.32 -1.04
C LEU A 130 -13.71 3.73 -1.77
N VAL A 131 -13.99 2.45 -1.53
CA VAL A 131 -14.92 1.66 -2.34
C VAL A 131 -16.08 1.19 -1.48
N PHE A 132 -17.30 1.46 -1.95
CA PHE A 132 -18.57 1.09 -1.32
C PHE A 132 -19.40 0.22 -2.25
N ALA A 133 -20.42 -0.48 -1.72
CA ALA A 133 -21.47 -1.04 -2.53
C ALA A 133 -22.34 0.07 -3.13
N LYS A 134 -22.72 -0.06 -4.40
CA LYS A 134 -23.63 0.89 -5.05
C LYS A 134 -24.98 0.99 -4.34
N ALA A 135 -25.43 -0.13 -3.79
CA ALA A 135 -26.67 -0.21 -3.02
C ALA A 135 -26.67 0.72 -1.78
N GLN A 136 -25.54 0.90 -1.13
CA GLN A 136 -25.41 1.81 0.04
C GLN A 136 -25.61 3.28 -0.32
N LYS A 137 -25.35 3.66 -1.58
CA LYS A 137 -25.59 5.02 -2.06
C LYS A 137 -27.08 5.37 -2.13
N GLU A 138 -27.91 4.36 -2.33
CA GLU A 138 -29.38 4.50 -2.53
C GLU A 138 -30.15 4.29 -1.24
N GLY A 139 -29.53 3.72 -0.18
CA GLY A 139 -30.11 3.50 1.14
C GLY A 139 -30.02 4.75 2.03
N VAL A 140 -31.11 5.05 2.74
CA VAL A 140 -31.32 6.35 3.41
C VAL A 140 -30.87 6.37 4.89
N GLU A 141 -30.61 5.23 5.54
CA GLU A 141 -30.45 5.20 7.02
C GLU A 141 -29.01 5.32 7.55
N ASP A 142 -27.97 5.02 6.77
CA ASP A 142 -26.56 5.18 7.18
C ASP A 142 -25.96 6.55 6.82
N GLY A 143 -26.80 7.54 6.51
CA GLY A 143 -26.40 8.80 5.88
C GLY A 143 -25.28 9.56 6.57
N ASP A 144 -25.32 9.69 7.88
CA ASP A 144 -24.37 10.55 8.61
C ASP A 144 -22.95 9.94 8.69
N ALA A 145 -22.81 8.65 8.98
CA ALA A 145 -21.51 7.98 9.13
C ALA A 145 -20.80 7.84 7.78
N MET A 146 -21.53 7.38 6.76
CA MET A 146 -21.02 7.26 5.40
C MET A 146 -20.64 8.63 4.82
N GLU A 147 -21.49 9.64 4.99
CA GLU A 147 -21.24 10.99 4.48
C GLU A 147 -20.01 11.60 5.14
N LYS A 148 -19.87 11.49 6.46
CA LYS A 148 -18.69 11.93 7.21
C LYS A 148 -17.42 11.25 6.70
N LEU A 149 -17.46 9.92 6.50
CA LEU A 149 -16.33 9.14 5.98
C LEU A 149 -15.93 9.62 4.58
N ILE A 150 -16.91 9.76 3.68
CA ILE A 150 -16.71 10.27 2.31
C ILE A 150 -16.12 11.68 2.30
N GLN A 151 -16.63 12.59 3.15
CA GLN A 151 -16.13 13.96 3.25
C GLN A 151 -14.68 13.97 3.74
N THR A 152 -14.35 13.15 4.74
CA THR A 152 -12.99 13.03 5.26
C THR A 152 -12.05 12.48 4.20
N ALA A 153 -12.44 11.42 3.50
CA ALA A 153 -11.68 10.81 2.41
C ALA A 153 -11.41 11.81 1.26
N LYS A 154 -12.44 12.55 0.82
CA LYS A 154 -12.31 13.58 -0.22
C LYS A 154 -11.35 14.71 0.19
N LYS A 155 -11.38 15.14 1.45
CA LYS A 155 -10.44 16.15 1.97
C LYS A 155 -9.00 15.67 1.91
N GLN A 156 -8.77 14.36 2.03
CA GLN A 156 -7.45 13.73 1.91
C GLN A 156 -7.06 13.39 0.47
N GLY A 157 -7.92 13.67 -0.51
CA GLY A 157 -7.67 13.43 -1.93
C GLY A 157 -8.07 12.05 -2.42
N SER A 158 -8.77 11.26 -1.62
CA SER A 158 -9.26 9.94 -2.02
C SER A 158 -10.39 10.05 -3.05
N GLN A 159 -10.42 9.12 -4.00
CA GLN A 159 -11.52 8.94 -4.94
C GLN A 159 -12.56 7.99 -4.34
N ILE A 160 -13.84 8.29 -4.54
CA ILE A 160 -14.94 7.45 -4.07
C ILE A 160 -15.45 6.61 -5.23
N LEU A 161 -15.42 5.31 -5.06
CA LEU A 161 -15.90 4.34 -6.05
C LEU A 161 -17.07 3.54 -5.48
N TYR A 162 -17.91 3.07 -6.38
CA TYR A 162 -19.06 2.22 -6.05
C TYR A 162 -19.03 0.97 -6.91
N MET A 163 -19.17 -0.19 -6.29
CA MET A 163 -19.22 -1.48 -6.97
C MET A 163 -20.62 -2.07 -6.92
N GLU A 164 -21.01 -2.73 -8.00
CA GLU A 164 -22.24 -3.54 -8.08
C GLU A 164 -21.93 -4.99 -8.45
N VAL A 165 -22.89 -5.86 -8.28
CA VAL A 165 -22.72 -7.29 -8.55
C VAL A 165 -22.22 -7.52 -9.98
N GLY A 166 -21.11 -8.25 -10.09
CA GLY A 166 -20.46 -8.55 -11.36
C GLY A 166 -19.24 -7.68 -11.64
N ASP A 167 -19.09 -6.52 -10.98
CA ASP A 167 -17.91 -5.71 -11.10
C ASP A 167 -16.67 -6.45 -10.62
N ARG A 168 -15.54 -6.18 -11.28
CA ARG A 168 -14.27 -6.87 -11.02
C ARG A 168 -13.13 -5.87 -10.95
N LEU A 169 -12.25 -6.10 -9.99
CA LEU A 169 -10.96 -5.46 -9.90
C LEU A 169 -9.87 -6.52 -10.08
N ILE A 170 -8.93 -6.26 -10.99
CA ILE A 170 -7.84 -7.17 -11.32
C ILE A 170 -6.52 -6.44 -11.08
N SER A 171 -5.65 -7.07 -10.29
CA SER A 171 -4.29 -6.57 -10.04
C SER A 171 -3.31 -7.74 -10.00
N GLY A 172 -2.46 -7.82 -11.02
CA GLY A 172 -1.60 -8.99 -11.21
C GLY A 172 -2.42 -10.27 -11.30
N ASP A 173 -2.16 -11.21 -10.41
CA ASP A 173 -2.90 -12.49 -10.32
C ASP A 173 -4.10 -12.42 -9.37
N LEU A 174 -4.26 -11.30 -8.64
CA LEU A 174 -5.40 -11.10 -7.73
C LEU A 174 -6.63 -10.65 -8.52
N ARG A 175 -7.76 -11.29 -8.23
CA ARG A 175 -9.07 -10.94 -8.77
C ARG A 175 -10.06 -10.79 -7.64
N LEU A 176 -10.62 -9.60 -7.48
CA LEU A 176 -11.71 -9.31 -6.57
C LEU A 176 -12.97 -9.09 -7.40
N GLN A 177 -14.04 -9.77 -7.05
CA GLN A 177 -15.34 -9.65 -7.75
C GLN A 177 -16.43 -9.33 -6.74
N CYS A 178 -17.19 -8.29 -7.00
CA CYS A 178 -18.39 -7.98 -6.22
C CYS A 178 -19.47 -9.04 -6.48
N VAL A 179 -19.85 -9.75 -5.44
CA VAL A 179 -20.90 -10.80 -5.49
C VAL A 179 -22.19 -10.39 -4.76
N GLY A 180 -22.19 -9.31 -4.02
CA GLY A 180 -23.33 -8.77 -3.28
C GLY A 180 -23.15 -7.28 -2.94
N PRO A 181 -24.24 -6.62 -2.55
CA PRO A 181 -25.62 -7.09 -2.50
C PRO A 181 -26.26 -7.15 -3.89
N THR A 182 -27.19 -8.09 -4.08
CA THR A 182 -28.00 -8.17 -5.30
C THR A 182 -29.12 -7.15 -5.27
N GLN A 183 -29.66 -6.76 -6.44
CA GLN A 183 -30.81 -5.83 -6.51
C GLN A 183 -32.04 -6.30 -5.72
N ALA A 184 -32.27 -7.63 -5.64
CA ALA A 184 -33.35 -8.18 -4.85
C ALA A 184 -33.14 -7.89 -3.35
N ILE A 185 -31.96 -8.19 -2.81
CA ILE A 185 -31.59 -7.89 -1.42
C ILE A 185 -31.71 -6.40 -1.14
N SER A 186 -31.20 -5.55 -2.02
CA SER A 186 -31.25 -4.09 -1.86
C SER A 186 -32.68 -3.55 -1.78
N ARG A 187 -33.64 -4.17 -2.49
CA ARG A 187 -35.05 -3.74 -2.42
C ARG A 187 -35.76 -4.23 -1.16
N ASP A 188 -35.50 -5.48 -0.77
CA ASP A 188 -36.25 -6.14 0.30
C ASP A 188 -35.72 -5.76 1.68
N PHE A 189 -34.45 -5.37 1.78
CA PHE A 189 -33.73 -5.10 3.04
C PHE A 189 -33.00 -3.74 3.04
N ALA A 190 -33.53 -2.73 2.36
CA ALA A 190 -32.90 -1.42 2.23
C ALA A 190 -32.63 -0.70 3.59
N ALA A 191 -33.38 -1.05 4.64
CA ALA A 191 -33.20 -0.52 5.98
C ALA A 191 -32.20 -1.31 6.84
N ASP A 192 -31.64 -2.41 6.33
CA ASP A 192 -30.67 -3.24 7.04
C ASP A 192 -29.26 -3.03 6.46
N GLY A 193 -28.43 -2.27 7.19
CA GLY A 193 -27.04 -1.95 6.79
C GLY A 193 -26.22 -3.21 6.51
N ASN A 194 -26.39 -4.26 7.30
CA ASN A 194 -25.68 -5.52 7.11
C ASN A 194 -26.10 -6.24 5.83
N ALA A 195 -27.40 -6.22 5.48
CA ALA A 195 -27.90 -6.80 4.23
C ALA A 195 -27.40 -6.04 2.99
N MET A 196 -27.01 -4.78 3.14
CA MET A 196 -26.47 -3.94 2.09
C MET A 196 -24.94 -4.01 1.98
N SER A 197 -24.30 -4.90 2.73
CA SER A 197 -22.83 -5.04 2.77
C SER A 197 -22.24 -5.37 1.42
N LEU A 198 -21.14 -4.70 1.08
CA LEU A 198 -20.29 -5.05 -0.06
C LEU A 198 -19.66 -6.42 0.18
N CYS A 199 -19.96 -7.38 -0.66
CA CYS A 199 -19.38 -8.72 -0.63
C CYS A 199 -18.43 -8.93 -1.83
N LEU A 200 -17.20 -9.34 -1.52
CA LEU A 200 -16.13 -9.56 -2.52
C LEU A 200 -15.74 -11.03 -2.58
#